data_ea5817bacfd0a56d9e7b46c25755a5c2
#
_entry.id   ea5817bacfd0a56d9e7b46c25755a5c2
#
_cell.length_a   1.000
_cell.length_b   1.000
_cell.length_c   1.000
_cell.angle_alpha   90.00
_cell.angle_beta   90.00
_cell.angle_gamma   90.00
#
_symmetry.space_group_name_H-M   'P 1'
#
loop_
_entity.id
_entity.type
_entity.pdbx_description
1 polymer ?
#
loop_
_entity_poly.entity_id
_entity_poly.type
_entity_poly.pdbx_seq_one_letter_code
_entity_poly.pdbx_strand_id
1 'polypeptide(L)'
;RQMCIRDRYIREGLALTNGTAVMTGIGLVNLLYAGKLIHWSLLASVLMNEIASSYDDFMSEVLNGLKQHKGQRIVAEQMREIAEGSKRLRNRTEELYRPQEKTVFQHKVQPYYSLRCIPQILGPILDEWENAKTVLTDELNSVDDNPIVDKEHNTVLHGGNFHGDYVSFEMDKLKIAVTKLTMLTERQMNYLFHDRINGILPPFVNLGKLGLNYGLQASQFTATSTTAECQTLSAPMYIHSIPNNNDNQDIVSMGTNSALICAHVIENSYQVMAIHMMALVQAVDCLNIAEELSPATKELYNQVREIVPSFIEDTPKYEEIRKLITFLKQ
;
A
#
# COMPACT_ATOMS: atom_id res chain seq x y z
N ARG A 1 -3.90 -34.34 -12.89
CA ARG A 1 -5.33 -34.02 -13.14
C ARG A 1 -5.44 -33.65 -14.61
N GLN A 2 -5.87 -34.58 -15.42
CA GLN A 2 -6.25 -34.31 -16.81
C GLN A 2 -7.55 -33.49 -16.78
N MET A 3 -7.45 -32.19 -16.97
CA MET A 3 -8.59 -31.44 -17.49
C MET A 3 -8.84 -31.99 -18.88
N CYS A 4 -9.99 -32.65 -19.05
CA CYS A 4 -10.37 -33.24 -20.32
C CYS A 4 -10.56 -32.15 -21.37
N ILE A 5 -9.55 -31.91 -22.20
CA ILE A 5 -9.60 -31.06 -23.38
C ILE A 5 -10.72 -31.48 -24.37
N ARG A 6 -11.30 -32.68 -24.15
CA ARG A 6 -12.32 -33.27 -25.03
C ARG A 6 -13.72 -32.66 -24.88
N ASP A 7 -13.99 -31.91 -23.82
CA ASP A 7 -15.34 -31.40 -23.53
C ASP A 7 -15.50 -29.90 -23.84
N ARG A 8 -14.66 -29.35 -24.73
CA ARG A 8 -14.73 -27.94 -25.15
C ARG A 8 -15.50 -27.80 -26.46
N TYR A 9 -16.40 -26.86 -26.48
CA TYR A 9 -17.09 -26.45 -27.72
C TYR A 9 -16.16 -25.64 -28.62
N ILE A 10 -16.59 -25.46 -29.88
CA ILE A 10 -15.87 -24.62 -30.85
C ILE A 10 -15.69 -23.21 -30.25
N ARG A 11 -14.45 -22.69 -30.33
CA ARG A 11 -14.01 -21.40 -29.82
C ARG A 11 -13.74 -21.27 -28.31
N GLU A 12 -14.20 -22.18 -27.45
CA GLU A 12 -13.90 -22.07 -26.00
C GLU A 12 -12.40 -22.03 -25.71
N GLY A 13 -11.60 -22.78 -26.47
CA GLY A 13 -10.13 -22.77 -26.34
C GLY A 13 -9.54 -21.40 -26.72
N LEU A 14 -10.07 -20.75 -27.72
CA LEU A 14 -9.64 -19.42 -28.16
C LEU A 14 -10.08 -18.33 -27.16
N ALA A 15 -11.30 -18.42 -26.63
CA ALA A 15 -11.82 -17.49 -25.64
C ALA A 15 -11.04 -17.48 -24.33
N LEU A 16 -10.31 -18.56 -24.00
CA LEU A 16 -9.42 -18.61 -22.83
C LEU A 16 -8.10 -17.85 -23.05
N THR A 17 -7.72 -17.57 -24.28
CA THR A 17 -6.43 -16.97 -24.63
C THR A 17 -6.53 -15.60 -25.27
N ASN A 18 -7.69 -15.31 -25.88
CA ASN A 18 -8.01 -14.01 -26.48
C ASN A 18 -8.79 -13.14 -25.50
N GLY A 19 -8.98 -11.89 -25.88
CA GLY A 19 -9.73 -10.92 -25.09
C GLY A 19 -8.96 -10.43 -23.86
N THR A 20 -9.68 -9.88 -22.91
CA THR A 20 -9.12 -9.22 -21.73
C THR A 20 -9.18 -10.06 -20.45
N ALA A 21 -9.75 -11.28 -20.51
CA ALA A 21 -10.06 -12.10 -19.35
C ALA A 21 -8.84 -12.36 -18.43
N VAL A 22 -7.67 -12.68 -19.02
CA VAL A 22 -6.44 -12.97 -18.23
C VAL A 22 -5.94 -11.71 -17.52
N MET A 23 -5.82 -10.59 -18.23
CA MET A 23 -5.35 -9.34 -17.63
C MET A 23 -6.32 -8.79 -16.59
N THR A 24 -7.62 -8.93 -16.82
CA THR A 24 -8.68 -8.56 -15.86
C THR A 24 -8.62 -9.42 -14.60
N GLY A 25 -8.44 -10.73 -14.75
CA GLY A 25 -8.28 -11.65 -13.62
C GLY A 25 -7.05 -11.29 -12.75
N ILE A 26 -5.90 -11.02 -13.36
CA ILE A 26 -4.71 -10.54 -12.64
C ILE A 26 -5.00 -9.19 -11.99
N GLY A 27 -5.67 -8.27 -12.70
CA GLY A 27 -6.04 -6.96 -12.21
C GLY A 27 -6.93 -7.01 -10.97
N LEU A 28 -7.91 -7.91 -10.92
CA LEU A 28 -8.77 -8.11 -9.74
C LEU A 28 -7.98 -8.61 -8.53
N VAL A 29 -7.04 -9.52 -8.73
CA VAL A 29 -6.15 -9.99 -7.64
C VAL A 29 -5.27 -8.84 -7.14
N ASN A 30 -4.72 -8.03 -8.05
CA ASN A 30 -3.94 -6.84 -7.72
C ASN A 30 -4.77 -5.84 -6.91
N LEU A 31 -6.02 -5.61 -7.31
CA LEU A 31 -6.94 -4.71 -6.63
C LEU A 31 -7.22 -5.16 -5.19
N LEU A 32 -7.46 -6.46 -4.98
CA LEU A 32 -7.69 -7.03 -3.66
C LEU A 32 -6.48 -6.83 -2.73
N TYR A 33 -5.28 -7.14 -3.22
CA TYR A 33 -4.07 -6.97 -2.42
C TYR A 33 -3.69 -5.50 -2.19
N ALA A 34 -3.91 -4.63 -3.17
CA ALA A 34 -3.71 -3.19 -2.99
C ALA A 34 -4.65 -2.61 -1.92
N GLY A 35 -5.92 -3.04 -1.89
CA GLY A 35 -6.87 -2.64 -0.85
C GLY A 35 -6.41 -3.03 0.56
N LYS A 36 -5.87 -4.26 0.74
CA LYS A 36 -5.28 -4.68 2.01
C LYS A 36 -4.05 -3.84 2.38
N LEU A 37 -3.17 -3.51 1.42
CA LEU A 37 -2.02 -2.63 1.67
C LEU A 37 -2.45 -1.22 2.14
N ILE A 38 -3.53 -0.67 1.57
CA ILE A 38 -4.09 0.62 2.01
C ILE A 38 -4.54 0.52 3.47
N HIS A 39 -5.27 -0.53 3.82
CA HIS A 39 -5.72 -0.78 5.20
C HIS A 39 -4.53 -0.89 6.18
N TRP A 40 -3.53 -1.69 5.86
CA TRP A 40 -2.34 -1.83 6.70
C TRP A 40 -1.53 -0.54 6.81
N SER A 41 -1.49 0.26 5.73
CA SER A 41 -0.82 1.56 5.74
C SER A 41 -1.52 2.57 6.65
N LEU A 42 -2.84 2.53 6.76
CA LEU A 42 -3.61 3.34 7.70
C LEU A 42 -3.29 2.97 9.15
N LEU A 43 -3.39 1.69 9.50
CA LEU A 43 -3.07 1.18 10.84
C LEU A 43 -1.63 1.50 11.24
N ALA A 44 -0.67 1.20 10.35
CA ALA A 44 0.74 1.50 10.56
C ALA A 44 0.99 3.00 10.75
N SER A 45 0.32 3.85 9.97
CA SER A 45 0.48 5.29 10.05
C SER A 45 -0.09 5.89 11.34
N VAL A 46 -1.18 5.35 11.88
CA VAL A 46 -1.69 5.76 13.19
C VAL A 46 -0.73 5.32 14.29
N LEU A 47 -0.32 4.04 14.31
CA LEU A 47 0.67 3.54 15.29
C LEU A 47 1.98 4.33 15.22
N MET A 48 2.42 4.71 14.02
CA MET A 48 3.59 5.57 13.82
C MET A 48 3.43 6.93 14.50
N ASN A 49 2.24 7.54 14.41
CA ASN A 49 1.94 8.82 15.06
C ASN A 49 1.83 8.68 16.59
N GLU A 50 1.33 7.57 17.10
CA GLU A 50 1.32 7.25 18.52
C GLU A 50 2.74 7.08 19.07
N ILE A 51 3.62 6.36 18.36
CA ILE A 51 5.04 6.24 18.71
C ILE A 51 5.71 7.61 18.75
N ALA A 52 5.47 8.44 17.75
CA ALA A 52 6.05 9.78 17.64
C ALA A 52 5.38 10.81 18.57
N SER A 53 4.32 10.45 19.29
CA SER A 53 3.49 11.37 20.07
C SER A 53 3.15 12.64 19.28
N SER A 54 2.60 12.46 18.08
CA SER A 54 2.24 13.54 17.16
C SER A 54 1.01 14.31 17.65
N TYR A 55 0.80 15.52 17.12
CA TYR A 55 -0.46 16.23 17.32
C TYR A 55 -1.56 15.64 16.45
N ASP A 56 -2.80 15.65 16.93
CA ASP A 56 -3.99 15.06 16.30
C ASP A 56 -4.64 15.96 15.23
N ASP A 57 -4.28 17.23 15.17
CA ASP A 57 -4.90 18.25 14.31
C ASP A 57 -4.85 17.93 12.81
N PHE A 58 -3.85 17.18 12.34
CA PHE A 58 -3.74 16.81 10.93
C PHE A 58 -4.83 15.80 10.47
N MET A 59 -5.45 15.07 11.41
CA MET A 59 -6.59 14.19 11.14
C MET A 59 -7.94 14.88 11.30
N SER A 60 -7.96 16.16 11.73
CA SER A 60 -9.16 16.90 12.06
C SER A 60 -10.17 16.89 10.90
N GLU A 61 -11.46 16.70 11.24
CA GLU A 61 -12.56 16.74 10.28
C GLU A 61 -12.63 18.12 9.60
N VAL A 62 -12.49 19.20 10.38
CA VAL A 62 -12.53 20.56 9.86
C VAL A 62 -11.41 20.80 8.85
N LEU A 63 -10.16 20.42 9.18
CA LEU A 63 -9.01 20.61 8.29
C LEU A 63 -9.21 19.87 6.96
N ASN A 64 -9.58 18.59 7.03
CA ASN A 64 -9.71 17.74 5.86
C ASN A 64 -11.01 17.98 5.09
N GLY A 65 -12.05 18.50 5.75
CA GLY A 65 -13.31 18.90 5.13
C GLY A 65 -13.21 20.15 4.23
N LEU A 66 -12.18 20.97 4.40
CA LEU A 66 -11.91 22.13 3.53
C LEU A 66 -11.40 21.71 2.14
N LYS A 67 -10.92 20.50 1.97
CA LYS A 67 -10.54 19.91 0.66
C LYS A 67 -11.69 19.09 0.10
N GLN A 68 -11.95 19.23 -1.20
CA GLN A 68 -13.07 18.53 -1.85
C GLN A 68 -12.76 17.07 -2.26
N HIS A 69 -11.53 16.59 -2.03
CA HIS A 69 -11.10 15.23 -2.38
C HIS A 69 -11.71 14.22 -1.41
N LYS A 70 -12.48 13.26 -1.96
CA LYS A 70 -13.21 12.25 -1.21
C LYS A 70 -12.26 11.34 -0.42
N GLY A 71 -11.24 10.81 -1.08
CA GLY A 71 -10.29 9.89 -0.46
C GLY A 71 -9.54 10.52 0.72
N GLN A 72 -9.15 11.80 0.62
CA GLN A 72 -8.51 12.49 1.74
C GLN A 72 -9.40 12.55 2.98
N ARG A 73 -10.69 12.85 2.80
CA ARG A 73 -11.67 12.93 3.92
C ARG A 73 -11.89 11.57 4.55
N ILE A 74 -12.06 10.52 3.73
CA ILE A 74 -12.24 9.14 4.20
C ILE A 74 -10.98 8.68 4.97
N VAL A 75 -9.78 8.91 4.45
CA VAL A 75 -8.53 8.55 5.13
C VAL A 75 -8.43 9.24 6.48
N ALA A 76 -8.73 10.53 6.56
CA ALA A 76 -8.70 11.27 7.83
C ALA A 76 -9.75 10.77 8.83
N GLU A 77 -10.93 10.39 8.37
CA GLU A 77 -11.99 9.78 9.18
C GLU A 77 -11.55 8.44 9.75
N GLN A 78 -11.09 7.52 8.90
CA GLN A 78 -10.59 6.21 9.33
C GLN A 78 -9.40 6.32 10.30
N MET A 79 -8.51 7.29 10.09
CA MET A 79 -7.41 7.53 11.04
C MET A 79 -7.91 7.97 12.40
N ARG A 80 -8.96 8.81 12.47
CA ARG A 80 -9.58 9.20 13.76
C ARG A 80 -10.23 8.01 14.45
N GLU A 81 -10.95 7.16 13.71
CA GLU A 81 -11.54 5.93 14.23
C GLU A 81 -10.48 4.96 14.79
N ILE A 82 -9.40 4.74 14.04
CA ILE A 82 -8.28 3.90 14.50
C ILE A 82 -7.61 4.50 15.74
N ALA A 83 -7.48 5.81 15.81
CA ALA A 83 -6.82 6.53 16.90
C ALA A 83 -7.68 6.69 18.15
N GLU A 84 -8.97 6.33 18.11
CA GLU A 84 -9.89 6.51 19.23
C GLU A 84 -9.38 5.76 20.46
N GLY A 85 -9.37 6.47 21.62
CA GLY A 85 -8.86 5.92 22.88
C GLY A 85 -7.33 5.94 23.04
N SER A 86 -6.58 6.45 22.06
CA SER A 86 -5.14 6.62 22.19
C SER A 86 -4.78 7.65 23.29
N LYS A 87 -3.79 7.30 24.12
CA LYS A 87 -3.23 8.21 25.13
C LYS A 87 -1.92 8.87 24.64
N ARG A 88 -1.51 8.56 23.41
CA ARG A 88 -0.23 8.98 22.85
C ARG A 88 -0.32 10.22 21.97
N LEU A 89 -1.47 10.43 21.33
CA LEU A 89 -1.69 11.60 20.48
C LEU A 89 -1.92 12.84 21.35
N ARG A 90 -1.32 13.96 20.94
CA ARG A 90 -1.33 15.20 21.69
C ARG A 90 -2.31 16.19 21.07
N ASN A 91 -2.97 16.99 21.89
CA ASN A 91 -3.82 18.08 21.45
C ASN A 91 -3.03 19.39 21.38
N ARG A 92 -2.89 19.93 20.18
CA ARG A 92 -2.13 21.16 19.92
C ARG A 92 -2.69 22.37 20.67
N THR A 93 -3.99 22.50 20.71
CA THR A 93 -4.65 23.63 21.38
C THR A 93 -4.36 23.62 22.88
N GLU A 94 -4.37 22.43 23.48
CA GLU A 94 -4.12 22.29 24.91
C GLU A 94 -2.64 22.52 25.27
N GLU A 95 -1.71 22.14 24.42
CA GLU A 95 -0.29 22.24 24.71
C GLU A 95 0.35 23.56 24.26
N LEU A 96 -0.01 24.09 23.09
CA LEU A 96 0.69 25.21 22.48
C LEU A 96 -0.06 26.53 22.57
N TYR A 97 -1.40 26.52 22.65
CA TYR A 97 -2.20 27.75 22.61
C TYR A 97 -2.64 28.24 23.98
N ARG A 98 -2.30 27.54 25.05
CA ARG A 98 -2.46 28.03 26.40
C ARG A 98 -1.38 29.09 26.71
N PRO A 99 -1.67 30.11 27.51
CA PRO A 99 -0.65 31.07 27.96
C PRO A 99 0.52 30.32 28.61
N GLN A 100 1.72 30.52 28.10
CA GLN A 100 2.93 29.88 28.60
C GLN A 100 4.00 30.95 28.88
N GLU A 101 4.75 30.79 29.97
CA GLU A 101 5.95 31.57 30.24
C GLU A 101 7.16 31.18 29.37
N LYS A 102 7.06 30.02 28.67
CA LYS A 102 8.13 29.48 27.82
C LYS A 102 8.19 30.20 26.47
N THR A 103 9.33 30.78 26.17
CA THR A 103 9.62 31.47 24.90
C THR A 103 10.25 30.52 23.85
N VAL A 104 10.68 29.32 24.26
CA VAL A 104 11.35 28.35 23.39
C VAL A 104 10.68 26.99 23.58
N PHE A 105 10.16 26.43 22.47
CA PHE A 105 9.60 25.09 22.44
C PHE A 105 10.73 24.04 22.44
N GLN A 106 10.66 23.06 23.35
CA GLN A 106 11.61 21.97 23.43
C GLN A 106 11.31 20.84 22.42
N HIS A 107 10.07 20.76 21.96
CA HIS A 107 9.60 19.74 21.01
C HIS A 107 9.31 20.35 19.65
N LYS A 108 9.43 19.54 18.58
CA LYS A 108 9.05 19.95 17.23
C LYS A 108 7.58 20.36 17.18
N VAL A 109 7.33 21.59 16.78
CA VAL A 109 5.97 22.14 16.63
C VAL A 109 5.26 21.53 15.40
N GLN A 110 6.01 21.17 14.36
CA GLN A 110 5.49 20.53 13.15
C GLN A 110 6.16 19.17 12.93
N PRO A 111 5.39 18.06 12.97
CA PRO A 111 5.88 16.74 12.56
C PRO A 111 6.30 16.70 11.07
N TYR A 112 7.10 15.71 10.70
CA TYR A 112 7.48 15.47 9.30
C TYR A 112 6.25 15.17 8.42
N TYR A 113 6.37 15.37 7.10
CA TYR A 113 5.27 15.11 6.16
C TYR A 113 4.81 13.66 6.18
N SER A 114 5.72 12.70 6.36
CA SER A 114 5.39 11.29 6.52
C SER A 114 4.54 10.97 7.76
N LEU A 115 4.42 11.90 8.69
CA LEU A 115 3.57 11.80 9.89
C LEU A 115 2.28 12.62 9.74
N ARG A 116 2.37 13.87 9.27
CA ARG A 116 1.21 14.81 9.28
C ARG A 116 0.48 14.93 7.94
N CYS A 117 1.07 14.50 6.82
CA CYS A 117 0.43 14.60 5.49
C CYS A 117 -0.15 13.26 5.01
N ILE A 118 -0.44 12.32 5.92
CA ILE A 118 -0.97 11.00 5.58
C ILE A 118 -2.30 11.11 4.82
N PRO A 119 -3.30 11.91 5.24
CA PRO A 119 -4.55 12.05 4.49
C PRO A 119 -4.33 12.53 3.04
N GLN A 120 -3.37 13.45 2.83
CA GLN A 120 -3.03 13.99 1.52
C GLN A 120 -2.24 13.01 0.65
N ILE A 121 -1.56 12.03 1.26
CA ILE A 121 -0.75 11.03 0.55
C ILE A 121 -1.60 9.79 0.25
N LEU A 122 -2.32 9.24 1.23
CA LEU A 122 -3.14 8.04 1.06
C LEU A 122 -4.49 8.34 0.37
N GLY A 123 -5.01 9.56 0.49
CA GLY A 123 -6.28 9.95 -0.14
C GLY A 123 -6.31 9.72 -1.65
N PRO A 124 -5.35 10.25 -2.43
CA PRO A 124 -5.28 9.98 -3.87
C PRO A 124 -5.12 8.50 -4.22
N ILE A 125 -4.44 7.73 -3.36
CA ILE A 125 -4.26 6.28 -3.53
C ILE A 125 -5.59 5.55 -3.35
N LEU A 126 -6.37 5.94 -2.36
CA LEU A 126 -7.72 5.40 -2.12
C LEU A 126 -8.68 5.77 -3.26
N ASP A 127 -8.65 7.03 -3.72
CA ASP A 127 -9.48 7.47 -4.85
C ASP A 127 -9.15 6.67 -6.11
N GLU A 128 -7.87 6.41 -6.39
CA GLU A 128 -7.44 5.61 -7.54
C GLU A 128 -7.81 4.13 -7.40
N TRP A 129 -7.71 3.56 -6.20
CA TRP A 129 -8.14 2.19 -5.93
C TRP A 129 -9.65 2.00 -6.19
N GLU A 130 -10.48 2.95 -5.76
CA GLU A 130 -11.93 2.93 -6.02
C GLU A 130 -12.24 3.10 -7.52
N ASN A 131 -11.49 3.94 -8.23
CA ASN A 131 -11.63 4.10 -9.67
C ASN A 131 -11.26 2.80 -10.42
N ALA A 132 -10.12 2.21 -10.09
CA ALA A 132 -9.69 0.93 -10.66
C ALA A 132 -10.70 -0.20 -10.40
N LYS A 133 -11.30 -0.24 -9.20
CA LYS A 133 -12.36 -1.17 -8.85
C LYS A 133 -13.58 -1.02 -9.76
N THR A 134 -13.98 0.21 -10.06
CA THR A 134 -15.11 0.48 -10.97
C THR A 134 -14.80 -0.02 -12.37
N VAL A 135 -13.66 0.37 -12.95
CA VAL A 135 -13.28 0.01 -14.31
C VAL A 135 -13.09 -1.50 -14.47
N LEU A 136 -12.43 -2.16 -13.52
CA LEU A 136 -12.26 -3.61 -13.57
C LEU A 136 -13.56 -4.37 -13.37
N THR A 137 -14.52 -3.83 -12.63
CA THR A 137 -15.85 -4.41 -12.48
C THR A 137 -16.63 -4.31 -13.80
N ASP A 138 -16.54 -3.18 -14.50
CA ASP A 138 -17.16 -2.98 -15.82
C ASP A 138 -16.55 -3.94 -16.84
N GLU A 139 -15.22 -4.07 -16.87
CA GLU A 139 -14.52 -4.99 -17.76
C GLU A 139 -14.89 -6.46 -17.49
N LEU A 140 -14.98 -6.85 -16.21
CA LEU A 140 -15.37 -8.21 -15.79
C LEU A 140 -16.76 -8.59 -16.28
N ASN A 141 -17.68 -7.61 -16.39
CA ASN A 141 -19.07 -7.80 -16.84
C ASN A 141 -19.27 -7.52 -18.33
N SER A 142 -18.21 -7.29 -19.07
CA SER A 142 -18.25 -6.97 -20.50
C SER A 142 -18.06 -8.21 -21.37
N VAL A 143 -18.42 -8.09 -22.63
CA VAL A 143 -18.08 -9.06 -23.68
C VAL A 143 -16.78 -8.63 -24.33
N ASP A 144 -15.72 -9.37 -24.06
CA ASP A 144 -14.32 -8.99 -24.28
C ASP A 144 -13.61 -9.72 -25.43
N ASP A 145 -14.36 -10.28 -26.40
CA ASP A 145 -13.77 -11.01 -27.54
C ASP A 145 -14.37 -10.54 -28.88
N ASN A 146 -13.97 -11.18 -29.96
CA ASN A 146 -14.36 -10.92 -31.35
C ASN A 146 -14.40 -12.23 -32.16
N PRO A 147 -15.38 -12.43 -33.04
CA PRO A 147 -16.56 -11.62 -33.31
C PRO A 147 -17.67 -11.79 -32.25
N ILE A 148 -18.54 -10.80 -32.15
CA ILE A 148 -19.72 -10.82 -31.28
C ILE A 148 -20.93 -11.29 -32.06
N VAL A 149 -21.67 -12.28 -31.53
CA VAL A 149 -22.90 -12.79 -32.08
C VAL A 149 -24.07 -12.07 -31.42
N ASP A 150 -24.75 -11.24 -32.20
CA ASP A 150 -25.97 -10.57 -31.79
C ASP A 150 -27.19 -11.41 -32.24
N LYS A 151 -27.83 -12.09 -31.29
CA LYS A 151 -28.97 -12.94 -31.54
C LYS A 151 -30.27 -12.16 -31.81
N GLU A 152 -30.38 -10.96 -31.23
CA GLU A 152 -31.61 -10.14 -31.40
C GLU A 152 -31.72 -9.62 -32.82
N HIS A 153 -30.61 -9.19 -33.41
CA HIS A 153 -30.57 -8.67 -34.76
C HIS A 153 -30.11 -9.70 -35.81
N ASN A 154 -29.86 -10.96 -35.38
CA ASN A 154 -29.40 -12.07 -36.23
C ASN A 154 -28.17 -11.67 -37.07
N THR A 155 -27.20 -11.05 -36.44
CA THR A 155 -25.98 -10.56 -37.11
C THR A 155 -24.70 -10.95 -36.33
N VAL A 156 -23.57 -10.86 -37.02
CA VAL A 156 -22.24 -11.06 -36.44
C VAL A 156 -21.45 -9.77 -36.62
N LEU A 157 -20.95 -9.24 -35.51
CA LEU A 157 -20.27 -7.96 -35.46
C LEU A 157 -18.77 -8.20 -35.25
N HIS A 158 -17.95 -7.48 -36.00
CA HIS A 158 -16.50 -7.50 -35.87
C HIS A 158 -16.03 -6.16 -35.29
N GLY A 159 -15.33 -6.21 -34.18
CA GLY A 159 -14.87 -5.03 -33.45
C GLY A 159 -13.60 -5.29 -32.63
N GLY A 160 -13.31 -4.39 -31.73
CA GLY A 160 -12.10 -4.39 -30.92
C GLY A 160 -12.32 -4.61 -29.42
N ASN A 161 -13.40 -5.30 -29.01
CA ASN A 161 -13.68 -5.51 -27.58
C ASN A 161 -12.60 -6.33 -26.83
N PHE A 162 -11.75 -7.01 -27.59
CA PHE A 162 -10.57 -7.70 -27.05
C PHE A 162 -9.44 -6.74 -26.65
N HIS A 163 -9.56 -5.45 -26.94
CA HIS A 163 -8.51 -4.47 -26.73
C HIS A 163 -8.48 -4.00 -25.28
N GLY A 164 -7.41 -4.33 -24.55
CA GLY A 164 -7.35 -4.22 -23.10
C GLY A 164 -6.81 -2.89 -22.56
N ASP A 165 -7.02 -1.76 -23.24
CA ASP A 165 -6.52 -0.44 -22.83
C ASP A 165 -7.06 0.01 -21.46
N TYR A 166 -8.33 -0.27 -21.16
CA TYR A 166 -8.90 0.04 -19.86
C TYR A 166 -8.10 -0.63 -18.72
N VAL A 167 -7.91 -1.95 -18.82
CA VAL A 167 -7.18 -2.71 -17.79
C VAL A 167 -5.71 -2.27 -17.73
N SER A 168 -5.08 -2.07 -18.90
CA SER A 168 -3.67 -1.63 -18.98
C SER A 168 -3.46 -0.31 -18.24
N PHE A 169 -4.31 0.67 -18.51
CA PHE A 169 -4.21 1.98 -17.92
C PHE A 169 -4.48 1.97 -16.42
N GLU A 170 -5.51 1.24 -15.97
CA GLU A 170 -5.82 1.11 -14.54
C GLU A 170 -4.69 0.42 -13.77
N MET A 171 -4.08 -0.62 -14.35
CA MET A 171 -2.95 -1.31 -13.70
C MET A 171 -1.72 -0.42 -13.58
N ASP A 172 -1.47 0.43 -14.55
CA ASP A 172 -0.37 1.41 -14.48
C ASP A 172 -0.64 2.49 -13.42
N LYS A 173 -1.84 3.00 -13.32
CA LYS A 173 -2.23 3.96 -12.28
C LYS A 173 -2.14 3.34 -10.89
N LEU A 174 -2.66 2.11 -10.73
CA LEU A 174 -2.64 1.39 -9.47
C LEU A 174 -1.20 1.11 -9.00
N LYS A 175 -0.30 0.68 -9.90
CA LYS A 175 1.10 0.45 -9.52
C LYS A 175 1.83 1.73 -9.09
N ILE A 176 1.52 2.88 -9.72
CA ILE A 176 2.05 4.19 -9.32
C ILE A 176 1.53 4.55 -7.92
N ALA A 177 0.24 4.35 -7.67
CA ALA A 177 -0.39 4.60 -6.38
C ALA A 177 0.23 3.74 -5.27
N VAL A 178 0.39 2.42 -5.50
CA VAL A 178 1.02 1.49 -4.55
C VAL A 178 2.49 1.82 -4.33
N THR A 179 3.23 2.23 -5.36
CA THR A 179 4.61 2.70 -5.18
C THR A 179 4.67 3.92 -4.25
N LYS A 180 3.73 4.86 -4.38
CA LYS A 180 3.66 6.03 -3.50
C LYS A 180 3.37 5.63 -2.04
N LEU A 181 2.49 4.65 -1.82
CA LEU A 181 2.25 4.05 -0.50
C LEU A 181 3.54 3.44 0.07
N THR A 182 4.27 2.67 -0.74
CA THR A 182 5.54 2.05 -0.34
C THR A 182 6.60 3.08 0.04
N MET A 183 6.67 4.19 -0.69
CA MET A 183 7.54 5.32 -0.34
C MET A 183 7.16 5.96 0.99
N LEU A 184 5.87 6.10 1.31
CA LEU A 184 5.42 6.58 2.61
C LEU A 184 5.87 5.64 3.73
N THR A 185 5.65 4.33 3.55
CA THR A 185 6.05 3.28 4.49
C THR A 185 7.55 3.33 4.76
N GLU A 186 8.36 3.44 3.72
CA GLU A 186 9.82 3.54 3.85
C GLU A 186 10.24 4.84 4.58
N ARG A 187 9.59 5.98 4.32
CA ARG A 187 9.88 7.24 5.03
C ARG A 187 9.51 7.19 6.51
N GLN A 188 8.39 6.54 6.86
CA GLN A 188 8.01 6.31 8.26
C GLN A 188 9.02 5.40 8.97
N MET A 189 9.45 4.33 8.32
CA MET A 189 10.49 3.44 8.83
C MET A 189 11.84 4.16 9.02
N ASN A 190 12.26 4.98 8.05
CA ASN A 190 13.46 5.80 8.17
C ASN A 190 13.40 6.74 9.39
N TYR A 191 12.22 7.30 9.71
CA TYR A 191 12.03 8.09 10.91
C TYR A 191 12.30 7.26 12.17
N LEU A 192 11.79 6.04 12.26
CA LEU A 192 12.03 5.14 13.41
C LEU A 192 13.53 4.82 13.59
N PHE A 193 14.25 4.64 12.50
CA PHE A 193 15.64 4.18 12.48
C PHE A 193 16.67 5.29 12.71
N HIS A 194 16.26 6.55 12.61
CA HIS A 194 17.17 7.69 12.68
C HIS A 194 17.03 8.43 14.01
N ASP A 195 17.85 8.02 15.00
CA ASP A 195 17.88 8.56 16.37
C ASP A 195 17.95 10.10 16.44
N ARG A 196 18.76 10.73 15.58
CA ARG A 196 18.89 12.21 15.53
C ARG A 196 17.66 12.91 14.95
N ILE A 197 16.81 12.19 14.17
CA ILE A 197 15.58 12.73 13.61
C ILE A 197 14.44 12.59 14.61
N ASN A 198 14.27 11.41 15.18
CA ASN A 198 13.18 11.13 16.10
C ASN A 198 13.47 11.57 17.54
N GLY A 199 14.72 11.44 18.01
CA GLY A 199 15.15 11.84 19.34
C GLY A 199 14.58 10.99 20.50
N ILE A 200 13.88 9.89 20.19
CA ILE A 200 13.16 9.06 21.17
C ILE A 200 13.55 7.58 21.11
N LEU A 201 14.13 7.11 20.00
CA LEU A 201 14.49 5.72 19.77
C LEU A 201 16.00 5.60 19.53
N PRO A 202 16.62 4.47 19.91
CA PRO A 202 18.00 4.19 19.52
C PRO A 202 18.09 3.95 18.00
N PRO A 203 19.29 4.11 17.39
CA PRO A 203 19.49 3.85 15.96
C PRO A 203 18.96 2.46 15.59
N PHE A 204 18.20 2.38 14.48
CA PHE A 204 17.61 1.15 13.94
C PHE A 204 16.74 0.37 14.94
N VAL A 205 16.16 1.07 15.93
CA VAL A 205 15.38 0.49 17.03
C VAL A 205 16.14 -0.65 17.72
N ASN A 206 17.45 -0.48 17.90
CA ASN A 206 18.33 -1.46 18.50
C ASN A 206 18.19 -1.48 20.03
N LEU A 207 17.63 -2.55 20.58
CA LEU A 207 17.50 -2.76 22.04
C LEU A 207 18.76 -3.36 22.68
N GLY A 208 19.72 -3.80 21.86
CA GLY A 208 20.98 -4.37 22.30
C GLY A 208 22.08 -3.33 22.48
N LYS A 209 23.29 -3.80 22.68
CA LYS A 209 24.48 -2.95 22.87
C LYS A 209 24.94 -2.42 21.50
N LEU A 210 24.95 -1.10 21.35
CA LEU A 210 25.48 -0.45 20.14
C LEU A 210 26.94 -0.85 19.89
N GLY A 211 27.25 -1.18 18.64
CA GLY A 211 28.54 -1.67 18.20
C GLY A 211 28.73 -3.19 18.30
N LEU A 212 27.84 -3.89 19.05
CA LEU A 212 27.75 -5.35 19.05
C LEU A 212 26.48 -5.82 18.34
N ASN A 213 25.40 -5.04 18.46
CA ASN A 213 24.12 -5.27 17.80
C ASN A 213 23.80 -4.10 16.87
N TYR A 214 23.13 -4.38 15.75
CA TYR A 214 22.77 -3.42 14.72
C TYR A 214 21.23 -3.22 14.60
N GLY A 215 20.45 -4.01 15.36
CA GLY A 215 18.99 -3.95 15.32
C GLY A 215 18.42 -4.26 13.93
N LEU A 216 17.60 -3.37 13.38
CA LEU A 216 16.96 -3.56 12.08
C LEU A 216 17.74 -2.93 10.89
N GLN A 217 19.02 -2.58 11.06
CA GLN A 217 19.79 -1.93 9.99
C GLN A 217 19.82 -2.76 8.69
N ALA A 218 20.09 -4.06 8.77
CA ALA A 218 20.12 -4.93 7.59
C ALA A 218 18.74 -5.03 6.89
N SER A 219 17.66 -5.05 7.68
CA SER A 219 16.29 -5.04 7.14
C SER A 219 15.98 -3.71 6.44
N GLN A 220 16.53 -2.58 6.89
CA GLN A 220 16.39 -1.30 6.19
C GLN A 220 17.00 -1.34 4.79
N PHE A 221 18.16 -1.95 4.60
CA PHE A 221 18.76 -2.08 3.27
C PHE A 221 17.85 -2.82 2.31
N THR A 222 17.22 -3.91 2.77
CA THR A 222 16.22 -4.63 1.98
C THR A 222 15.04 -3.74 1.62
N ALA A 223 14.44 -3.06 2.59
CA ALA A 223 13.29 -2.19 2.34
C ALA A 223 13.62 -1.03 1.39
N THR A 224 14.79 -0.40 1.53
CA THR A 224 15.26 0.68 0.65
C THR A 224 15.45 0.19 -0.78
N SER A 225 16.14 -0.94 -0.96
CA SER A 225 16.37 -1.55 -2.29
C SER A 225 15.04 -1.93 -2.96
N THR A 226 14.14 -2.58 -2.23
CA THR A 226 12.82 -2.98 -2.73
C THR A 226 11.95 -1.77 -3.08
N THR A 227 12.02 -0.69 -2.31
CA THR A 227 11.31 0.57 -2.63
C THR A 227 11.87 1.20 -3.91
N ALA A 228 13.18 1.20 -4.10
CA ALA A 228 13.82 1.70 -5.33
C ALA A 228 13.41 0.87 -6.55
N GLU A 229 13.26 -0.45 -6.41
CA GLU A 229 12.74 -1.31 -7.46
C GLU A 229 11.28 -0.94 -7.80
N CYS A 230 10.40 -0.74 -6.82
CA CYS A 230 9.04 -0.24 -7.06
C CYS A 230 9.03 1.07 -7.87
N GLN A 231 9.91 2.01 -7.53
CA GLN A 231 10.04 3.27 -8.27
C GLN A 231 10.45 3.05 -9.73
N THR A 232 11.37 2.13 -10.00
CA THR A 232 11.79 1.77 -11.35
C THR A 232 10.65 1.10 -12.14
N LEU A 233 9.92 0.17 -11.51
CA LEU A 233 8.81 -0.53 -12.12
C LEU A 233 7.58 0.34 -12.36
N SER A 234 7.52 1.55 -11.80
CA SER A 234 6.41 2.48 -11.96
C SER A 234 6.35 3.17 -13.32
N ALA A 235 7.35 2.98 -14.21
CA ALA A 235 7.28 3.47 -15.59
C ALA A 235 6.03 2.87 -16.28
N PRO A 236 5.19 3.71 -16.97
CA PRO A 236 3.95 3.23 -17.55
C PRO A 236 4.21 2.22 -18.68
N MET A 237 3.56 1.06 -18.64
CA MET A 237 3.56 0.07 -19.72
C MET A 237 2.52 0.41 -20.80
N TYR A 238 1.44 1.05 -20.43
CA TYR A 238 0.33 1.45 -21.28
C TYR A 238 0.75 2.25 -22.51
N ILE A 239 1.80 3.07 -22.39
CA ILE A 239 2.31 3.90 -23.51
C ILE A 239 3.27 3.16 -24.44
N HIS A 240 3.54 1.87 -24.19
CA HIS A 240 4.38 1.05 -25.05
C HIS A 240 3.50 0.23 -26.00
N SER A 241 3.74 0.40 -27.31
CA SER A 241 3.06 -0.34 -28.37
C SER A 241 4.05 -0.68 -29.48
N ILE A 242 4.13 -1.96 -29.81
CA ILE A 242 4.99 -2.47 -30.89
C ILE A 242 4.11 -3.23 -31.86
N PRO A 243 4.05 -2.83 -33.15
CA PRO A 243 3.26 -3.53 -34.15
C PRO A 243 3.65 -4.99 -34.30
N ASN A 244 2.65 -5.83 -34.54
CA ASN A 244 2.83 -7.26 -34.77
C ASN A 244 1.79 -7.80 -35.76
N ASN A 245 1.81 -9.12 -36.05
CA ASN A 245 0.89 -9.76 -36.96
C ASN A 245 0.82 -9.10 -38.35
N ASN A 246 2.00 -8.86 -38.96
CA ASN A 246 2.14 -8.14 -40.23
C ASN A 246 1.47 -6.75 -40.21
N ASP A 247 1.68 -5.99 -39.15
CA ASP A 247 1.15 -4.65 -38.91
C ASP A 247 -0.39 -4.55 -38.82
N ASN A 248 -1.09 -5.68 -38.80
CA ASN A 248 -2.53 -5.68 -38.57
C ASN A 248 -2.86 -5.23 -37.15
N GLN A 249 -2.00 -5.57 -36.19
CA GLN A 249 -2.06 -5.12 -34.81
C GLN A 249 -0.99 -3.99 -34.62
N ASP A 250 -1.26 -2.86 -35.19
CA ASP A 250 -0.35 -1.70 -35.24
C ASP A 250 -0.31 -0.90 -33.94
N ILE A 251 -1.34 -1.04 -33.09
CA ILE A 251 -1.39 -0.53 -31.73
C ILE A 251 -1.95 -1.61 -30.79
N VAL A 252 -1.26 -1.83 -29.66
CA VAL A 252 -1.61 -2.87 -28.69
C VAL A 252 -1.56 -2.32 -27.26
N SER A 253 -2.42 -2.86 -26.40
CA SER A 253 -2.64 -2.35 -25.04
C SER A 253 -1.56 -2.71 -24.01
N MET A 254 -0.79 -3.79 -24.23
CA MET A 254 0.16 -4.36 -23.25
C MET A 254 -0.45 -4.63 -21.85
N GLY A 255 -1.76 -4.90 -21.78
CA GLY A 255 -2.51 -4.98 -20.53
C GLY A 255 -2.04 -6.08 -19.58
N THR A 256 -1.70 -7.27 -20.11
CA THR A 256 -1.15 -8.35 -19.29
C THR A 256 0.21 -7.98 -18.69
N ASN A 257 1.06 -7.30 -19.47
CA ASN A 257 2.35 -6.82 -18.97
C ASN A 257 2.16 -5.79 -17.86
N SER A 258 1.25 -4.82 -18.07
CA SER A 258 0.92 -3.81 -17.05
C SER A 258 0.43 -4.47 -15.75
N ALA A 259 -0.50 -5.44 -15.85
CA ALA A 259 -1.04 -6.16 -14.71
C ALA A 259 0.03 -7.00 -13.96
N LEU A 260 0.93 -7.66 -14.67
CA LEU A 260 2.03 -8.43 -14.07
C LEU A 260 3.06 -7.53 -13.37
N ILE A 261 3.41 -6.39 -13.97
CA ILE A 261 4.31 -5.42 -13.33
C ILE A 261 3.66 -4.83 -12.07
N CYS A 262 2.35 -4.52 -12.14
CA CYS A 262 1.59 -4.09 -10.97
C CYS A 262 1.62 -5.15 -9.85
N ALA A 263 1.44 -6.42 -10.17
CA ALA A 263 1.55 -7.52 -9.22
C ALA A 263 2.94 -7.55 -8.54
N HIS A 264 4.00 -7.36 -9.31
CA HIS A 264 5.36 -7.32 -8.76
C HIS A 264 5.58 -6.14 -7.80
N VAL A 265 5.08 -4.95 -8.15
CA VAL A 265 5.12 -3.78 -7.26
C VAL A 265 4.34 -4.05 -5.96
N ILE A 266 3.18 -4.70 -6.03
CA ILE A 266 2.38 -5.07 -4.86
C ILE A 266 3.14 -6.06 -3.97
N GLU A 267 3.76 -7.11 -4.53
CA GLU A 267 4.59 -8.06 -3.77
C GLU A 267 5.73 -7.37 -3.04
N ASN A 268 6.45 -6.50 -3.72
CA ASN A 268 7.52 -5.70 -3.14
C ASN A 268 7.01 -4.81 -2.00
N SER A 269 5.82 -4.23 -2.18
CA SER A 269 5.20 -3.37 -1.17
C SER A 269 4.85 -4.14 0.11
N TYR A 270 4.40 -5.39 -0.01
CA TYR A 270 4.19 -6.26 1.16
C TYR A 270 5.48 -6.56 1.91
N GLN A 271 6.60 -6.73 1.21
CA GLN A 271 7.90 -6.91 1.86
C GLN A 271 8.31 -5.68 2.68
N VAL A 272 8.17 -4.48 2.10
CA VAL A 272 8.47 -3.22 2.79
C VAL A 272 7.53 -3.00 3.98
N MET A 273 6.23 -3.28 3.81
CA MET A 273 5.23 -3.18 4.88
C MET A 273 5.53 -4.16 6.02
N ALA A 274 5.92 -5.39 5.73
CA ALA A 274 6.28 -6.39 6.75
C ALA A 274 7.49 -5.92 7.59
N ILE A 275 8.52 -5.36 6.97
CA ILE A 275 9.67 -4.80 7.67
C ILE A 275 9.25 -3.59 8.53
N HIS A 276 8.37 -2.76 8.02
CA HIS A 276 7.83 -1.62 8.77
C HIS A 276 7.03 -2.06 9.99
N MET A 277 6.16 -3.07 9.86
CA MET A 277 5.40 -3.64 10.98
C MET A 277 6.33 -4.16 12.07
N MET A 278 7.41 -4.88 11.69
CA MET A 278 8.43 -5.34 12.64
C MET A 278 9.10 -4.17 13.37
N ALA A 279 9.42 -3.09 12.66
CA ALA A 279 10.03 -1.90 13.24
C ALA A 279 9.09 -1.17 14.21
N LEU A 280 7.81 -1.07 13.86
CA LEU A 280 6.78 -0.43 14.69
C LEU A 280 6.63 -1.14 16.04
N VAL A 281 6.44 -2.46 16.03
CA VAL A 281 6.26 -3.19 17.29
C VAL A 281 7.53 -3.20 18.15
N GLN A 282 8.70 -3.23 17.52
CA GLN A 282 9.97 -3.09 18.24
C GLN A 282 10.13 -1.70 18.88
N ALA A 283 9.64 -0.64 18.22
CA ALA A 283 9.62 0.71 18.77
C ALA A 283 8.64 0.86 19.95
N VAL A 284 7.49 0.20 19.88
CA VAL A 284 6.51 0.15 20.99
C VAL A 284 7.15 -0.45 22.24
N ASP A 285 7.86 -1.58 22.10
CA ASP A 285 8.57 -2.21 23.23
C ASP A 285 9.69 -1.29 23.76
N CYS A 286 10.48 -0.70 22.87
CA CYS A 286 11.56 0.19 23.24
C CYS A 286 11.08 1.35 24.14
N LEU A 287 9.91 1.90 23.81
CA LEU A 287 9.29 3.00 24.53
C LEU A 287 8.40 2.53 25.70
N ASN A 288 8.10 1.23 25.79
CA ASN A 288 7.21 0.63 26.77
C ASN A 288 5.81 1.30 26.79
N ILE A 289 5.21 1.49 25.61
CA ILE A 289 3.98 2.26 25.42
C ILE A 289 2.75 1.43 25.02
N ALA A 290 2.83 0.10 25.04
CA ALA A 290 1.75 -0.77 24.56
C ALA A 290 0.39 -0.51 25.23
N GLU A 291 0.38 -0.12 26.53
CA GLU A 291 -0.84 0.18 27.29
C GLU A 291 -1.39 1.60 27.04
N GLU A 292 -0.68 2.41 26.27
CA GLU A 292 -1.06 3.76 25.91
C GLU A 292 -1.61 3.88 24.48
N LEU A 293 -1.50 2.80 23.70
CA LEU A 293 -1.98 2.73 22.32
C LEU A 293 -3.52 2.74 22.25
N SER A 294 -4.06 3.09 21.10
CA SER A 294 -5.49 2.89 20.83
C SER A 294 -5.83 1.39 20.83
N PRO A 295 -7.09 1.00 21.07
CA PRO A 295 -7.48 -0.41 20.99
C PRO A 295 -7.12 -1.06 19.65
N ALA A 296 -7.29 -0.35 18.53
CA ALA A 296 -7.01 -0.89 17.18
C ALA A 296 -5.51 -1.09 16.95
N THR A 297 -4.66 -0.13 17.32
CA THR A 297 -3.21 -0.26 17.14
C THR A 297 -2.59 -1.19 18.19
N LYS A 298 -3.19 -1.33 19.37
CA LYS A 298 -2.81 -2.33 20.36
C LYS A 298 -3.10 -3.76 19.87
N GLU A 299 -4.24 -3.96 19.22
CA GLU A 299 -4.57 -5.23 18.59
C GLU A 299 -3.56 -5.58 17.48
N LEU A 300 -3.25 -4.63 16.59
CA LEU A 300 -2.21 -4.80 15.59
C LEU A 300 -0.86 -5.17 16.24
N TYR A 301 -0.46 -4.46 17.30
CA TYR A 301 0.78 -4.75 18.03
C TYR A 301 0.78 -6.21 18.54
N ASN A 302 -0.31 -6.67 19.17
CA ASN A 302 -0.42 -8.03 19.68
C ASN A 302 -0.31 -9.07 18.56
N GLN A 303 -1.06 -8.91 17.47
CA GLN A 303 -1.04 -9.83 16.33
C GLN A 303 0.36 -9.92 15.68
N VAL A 304 1.03 -8.80 15.49
CA VAL A 304 2.39 -8.79 14.95
C VAL A 304 3.38 -9.43 15.92
N ARG A 305 3.20 -9.26 17.25
CA ARG A 305 4.06 -9.87 18.27
C ARG A 305 3.92 -11.39 18.37
N GLU A 306 2.77 -11.96 18.03
CA GLU A 306 2.61 -13.41 17.89
C GLU A 306 3.51 -14.00 16.80
N ILE A 307 3.82 -13.21 15.76
CA ILE A 307 4.64 -13.62 14.62
C ILE A 307 6.12 -13.24 14.82
N VAL A 308 6.37 -12.06 15.36
CA VAL A 308 7.71 -11.47 15.56
C VAL A 308 7.93 -11.28 17.07
N PRO A 309 8.59 -12.20 17.77
CA PRO A 309 8.96 -12.00 19.16
C PRO A 309 9.87 -10.78 19.32
N SER A 310 9.79 -10.12 20.49
CA SER A 310 10.75 -9.06 20.84
C SER A 310 12.17 -9.63 20.86
N PHE A 311 13.13 -8.86 20.35
CA PHE A 311 14.52 -9.31 20.26
C PHE A 311 15.49 -8.22 20.71
N ILE A 312 16.57 -8.66 21.32
CA ILE A 312 17.70 -7.81 21.76
C ILE A 312 18.93 -8.13 20.92
N GLU A 313 19.21 -9.42 20.72
CA GLU A 313 20.33 -9.89 19.92
C GLU A 313 19.96 -9.95 18.44
N ASP A 314 20.91 -9.61 17.58
CA ASP A 314 20.73 -9.68 16.13
C ASP A 314 20.57 -11.13 15.66
N THR A 315 19.51 -11.39 14.95
CA THR A 315 19.21 -12.69 14.32
C THR A 315 18.69 -12.49 12.89
N PRO A 316 18.87 -13.46 12.00
CA PRO A 316 18.26 -13.41 10.66
C PRO A 316 16.74 -13.23 10.77
N LYS A 317 16.17 -12.26 10.03
CA LYS A 317 14.74 -11.89 10.08
C LYS A 317 13.92 -12.34 8.87
N TYR A 318 14.48 -13.11 7.96
CA TYR A 318 13.81 -13.49 6.73
C TYR A 318 12.55 -14.36 6.96
N GLU A 319 12.57 -15.24 7.98
CA GLU A 319 11.41 -16.08 8.30
C GLU A 319 10.26 -15.26 8.90
N GLU A 320 10.57 -14.35 9.81
CA GLU A 320 9.56 -13.46 10.40
C GLU A 320 8.96 -12.53 9.33
N ILE A 321 9.78 -11.99 8.43
CA ILE A 321 9.30 -11.17 7.30
C ILE A 321 8.37 -11.99 6.40
N ARG A 322 8.74 -13.24 6.06
CA ARG A 322 7.90 -14.13 5.25
C ARG A 322 6.55 -14.44 5.90
N LYS A 323 6.56 -14.72 7.21
CA LYS A 323 5.34 -14.96 7.99
C LYS A 323 4.45 -13.71 8.05
N LEU A 324 5.06 -12.53 8.25
CA LEU A 324 4.34 -11.26 8.22
C LEU A 324 3.71 -10.99 6.85
N ILE A 325 4.42 -11.21 5.75
CA ILE A 325 3.84 -11.08 4.40
C ILE A 325 2.62 -11.98 4.25
N THR A 326 2.69 -13.22 4.74
CA THR A 326 1.57 -14.16 4.70
C THR A 326 0.39 -13.65 5.52
N PHE A 327 0.63 -13.16 6.73
CA PHE A 327 -0.37 -12.56 7.60
C PHE A 327 -1.04 -11.34 6.96
N LEU A 328 -0.25 -10.42 6.43
CA LEU A 328 -0.77 -9.19 5.80
C LEU A 328 -1.62 -9.46 4.54
N LYS A 329 -1.48 -10.63 3.93
CA LYS A 329 -2.26 -11.06 2.76
C LYS A 329 -3.55 -11.81 3.11
N GLN A 330 -3.76 -12.22 4.34
CA GLN A 330 -5.01 -12.86 4.78
C GLN A 330 -6.14 -11.86 4.92
#